data_c7b14bc573acc47955b089d3d9ccd5ad
#
_entry.id   c7b14bc573acc47955b089d3d9ccd5ad
#
_cell.length_a   1.000
_cell.length_b   1.000
_cell.length_c   1.000
_cell.angle_alpha   90.00
_cell.angle_beta   90.00
_cell.angle_gamma   90.00
#
_symmetry.space_group_name_H-M   'P 1'
#
loop_
_entity.id
_entity.type
_entity.pdbx_description
1 polymer ?
#
loop_
_entity_poly.entity_id
_entity_poly.type
_entity_poly.pdbx_seq_one_letter_code
_entity_poly.pdbx_strand_id
1 'polypeptide(L)'
;MRLSWLLALAGVWAVSYLCIRRYGRGPLGSLARTARRVYRPLLAAALLLCCGWSCAAQPFIDHSNPDLSAMTFLTMEPLEGVACLRRSAQVTPDTRRGTVAGTASYHLQNTTGQEQTVALGVTPGYTISNVRANGVEVPFSVSDYQEYNEARLEVTIPAEEEVELTMEYGGFPQESL
;
A
#
# COMPACT_ATOMS: atom_id res chain seq x y z
N MET A 1 -2.33 -12.66 -4.33
CA MET A 1 -1.27 -13.39 -5.09
C MET A 1 -1.54 -14.88 -5.29
N ARG A 2 -1.96 -15.66 -4.30
CA ARG A 2 -2.11 -17.14 -4.45
C ARG A 2 -3.09 -17.59 -5.52
N LEU A 3 -4.22 -16.88 -5.70
CA LEU A 3 -5.25 -17.24 -6.69
C LEU A 3 -4.76 -17.05 -8.14
N SER A 4 -4.07 -15.96 -8.43
CA SER A 4 -3.50 -15.69 -9.76
C SER A 4 -2.47 -16.74 -10.18
N TRP A 5 -1.64 -17.19 -9.26
CA TRP A 5 -0.70 -18.28 -9.52
C TRP A 5 -1.39 -19.60 -9.81
N LEU A 6 -2.45 -19.93 -9.06
CA LEU A 6 -3.24 -21.15 -9.33
C LEU A 6 -3.92 -21.11 -10.69
N LEU A 7 -4.48 -19.96 -11.08
CA LEU A 7 -5.09 -19.77 -12.40
C LEU A 7 -4.05 -19.84 -13.52
N ALA A 8 -2.86 -19.27 -13.32
CA ALA A 8 -1.76 -19.37 -14.29
C ALA A 8 -1.32 -20.81 -14.49
N LEU A 9 -1.10 -21.55 -13.39
CA LEU A 9 -0.72 -22.98 -13.45
C LEU A 9 -1.79 -23.81 -14.11
N ALA A 10 -3.07 -23.60 -13.80
CA ALA A 10 -4.19 -24.30 -14.43
C ALA A 10 -4.27 -23.99 -15.93
N GLY A 11 -4.04 -22.72 -16.32
CA GLY A 11 -3.99 -22.29 -17.73
C GLY A 11 -2.85 -22.95 -18.50
N VAL A 12 -1.63 -22.94 -17.95
CA VAL A 12 -0.46 -23.61 -18.53
C VAL A 12 -0.71 -25.12 -18.66
N TRP A 13 -1.26 -25.74 -17.63
CA TRP A 13 -1.62 -27.15 -17.64
C TRP A 13 -2.65 -27.48 -18.72
N ALA A 14 -3.70 -26.66 -18.88
CA ALA A 14 -4.71 -26.82 -19.92
C ALA A 14 -4.12 -26.69 -21.33
N VAL A 15 -3.22 -25.71 -21.55
CA VAL A 15 -2.50 -25.55 -22.82
C VAL A 15 -1.59 -26.75 -23.10
N SER A 16 -0.84 -27.20 -22.09
CA SER A 16 0.02 -28.38 -22.20
C SER A 16 -0.77 -29.64 -22.56
N TYR A 17 -1.95 -29.81 -21.94
CA TYR A 17 -2.85 -30.92 -22.27
C TYR A 17 -3.34 -30.87 -23.73
N LEU A 18 -3.59 -29.69 -24.29
CA LEU A 18 -3.94 -29.51 -25.69
C LEU A 18 -2.79 -29.88 -26.63
N CYS A 19 -1.54 -29.65 -26.21
CA CYS A 19 -0.34 -29.90 -26.99
C CYS A 19 0.19 -31.35 -26.89
N ILE A 20 -0.33 -32.19 -25.98
CA ILE A 20 0.12 -33.57 -25.82
C ILE A 20 -0.06 -34.34 -27.14
N ARG A 21 1.03 -34.96 -27.57
CA ARG A 21 1.11 -35.75 -28.80
C ARG A 21 0.36 -37.09 -28.65
N ARG A 22 -0.92 -37.10 -29.04
CA ARG A 22 -1.77 -38.29 -28.87
C ARG A 22 -1.80 -39.22 -30.12
N TYR A 23 -1.35 -38.73 -31.29
CA TYR A 23 -1.60 -39.42 -32.55
C TYR A 23 -0.41 -39.47 -33.52
N GLY A 24 0.82 -39.49 -33.03
CA GLY A 24 2.01 -39.58 -33.89
C GLY A 24 2.30 -38.34 -34.74
N ARG A 25 1.47 -37.31 -34.71
CA ARG A 25 1.64 -36.04 -35.42
C ARG A 25 2.27 -35.01 -34.51
N GLY A 26 2.99 -34.04 -35.07
CA GLY A 26 3.62 -32.96 -34.28
C GLY A 26 2.62 -32.17 -33.41
N PRO A 27 3.09 -31.31 -32.48
CA PRO A 27 2.24 -30.60 -31.54
C PRO A 27 1.15 -29.78 -32.19
N LEU A 28 1.43 -29.15 -33.34
CA LEU A 28 0.47 -28.36 -34.13
C LEU A 28 -0.68 -29.24 -34.70
N GLY A 29 -0.38 -30.46 -35.17
CA GLY A 29 -1.40 -31.40 -35.66
C GLY A 29 -2.30 -31.92 -34.53
N SER A 30 -1.76 -32.08 -33.34
CA SER A 30 -2.49 -32.45 -32.12
C SER A 30 -3.42 -31.32 -31.69
N LEU A 31 -2.91 -30.08 -31.68
CA LEU A 31 -3.65 -28.88 -31.37
C LEU A 31 -4.85 -28.68 -32.32
N ALA A 32 -4.61 -28.76 -33.65
CA ALA A 32 -5.66 -28.58 -34.65
C ALA A 32 -6.80 -29.60 -34.52
N ARG A 33 -6.48 -30.85 -34.18
CA ARG A 33 -7.50 -31.89 -33.95
C ARG A 33 -8.24 -31.72 -32.64
N THR A 34 -7.55 -31.28 -31.58
CA THR A 34 -8.15 -31.02 -30.27
C THR A 34 -9.00 -29.76 -30.28
N ALA A 35 -8.63 -28.76 -31.10
CA ALA A 35 -9.37 -27.51 -31.30
C ALA A 35 -10.72 -27.71 -32.02
N ARG A 36 -10.94 -28.85 -32.73
CA ARG A 36 -12.27 -29.18 -33.28
C ARG A 36 -13.35 -29.29 -32.19
N ARG A 37 -12.98 -29.61 -30.95
CA ARG A 37 -13.86 -29.51 -29.81
C ARG A 37 -13.68 -28.13 -29.17
N VAL A 38 -14.39 -27.13 -29.67
CA VAL A 38 -14.26 -25.69 -29.37
C VAL A 38 -14.23 -25.37 -27.86
N TYR A 39 -14.91 -26.16 -27.04
CA TYR A 39 -14.94 -25.92 -25.58
C TYR A 39 -13.58 -26.06 -24.90
N ARG A 40 -12.63 -26.85 -25.43
CA ARG A 40 -11.31 -27.07 -24.81
C ARG A 40 -10.38 -25.89 -24.94
N PRO A 41 -10.16 -25.33 -26.16
CA PRO A 41 -9.38 -24.12 -26.29
C PRO A 41 -10.09 -22.91 -25.65
N LEU A 42 -11.43 -22.86 -25.66
CA LEU A 42 -12.19 -21.85 -24.92
C LEU A 42 -11.92 -21.89 -23.42
N LEU A 43 -11.90 -23.08 -22.80
CA LEU A 43 -11.57 -23.23 -21.39
C LEU A 43 -10.16 -22.75 -21.07
N ALA A 44 -9.17 -23.10 -21.89
CA ALA A 44 -7.80 -22.65 -21.72
C ALA A 44 -7.69 -21.12 -21.86
N ALA A 45 -8.35 -20.53 -22.84
CA ALA A 45 -8.39 -19.09 -23.03
C ALA A 45 -9.08 -18.39 -21.86
N ALA A 46 -10.21 -18.91 -21.38
CA ALA A 46 -10.92 -18.37 -20.22
C ALA A 46 -10.05 -18.38 -18.96
N LEU A 47 -9.32 -19.47 -18.68
CA LEU A 47 -8.41 -19.55 -17.55
C LEU A 47 -7.27 -18.52 -17.65
N LEU A 48 -6.68 -18.34 -18.81
CA LEU A 48 -5.63 -17.35 -19.05
C LEU A 48 -6.16 -15.90 -18.92
N LEU A 49 -7.38 -15.63 -19.43
CA LEU A 49 -8.03 -14.35 -19.29
C LEU A 49 -8.36 -14.05 -17.82
N CYS A 50 -8.88 -15.03 -17.07
CA CYS A 50 -9.12 -14.88 -15.63
C CYS A 50 -7.82 -14.64 -14.87
N CYS A 51 -6.71 -15.28 -15.25
CA CYS A 51 -5.39 -15.02 -14.69
C CYS A 51 -4.96 -13.58 -14.94
N GLY A 52 -5.03 -13.12 -16.22
CA GLY A 52 -4.69 -11.75 -16.59
C GLY A 52 -5.54 -10.71 -15.86
N TRP A 53 -6.86 -10.94 -15.78
CA TRP A 53 -7.77 -10.09 -15.02
C TRP A 53 -7.43 -10.07 -13.52
N SER A 54 -7.17 -11.24 -12.94
CA SER A 54 -6.79 -11.35 -11.52
C SER A 54 -5.48 -10.61 -11.22
N CYS A 55 -4.50 -10.65 -12.13
CA CYS A 55 -3.26 -9.89 -12.00
C CYS A 55 -3.50 -8.39 -12.15
N ALA A 56 -4.32 -7.97 -13.13
CA ALA A 56 -4.61 -6.56 -13.37
C ALA A 56 -5.48 -5.92 -12.27
N ALA A 57 -6.34 -6.73 -11.62
CA ALA A 57 -7.20 -6.27 -10.53
C ALA A 57 -6.49 -6.23 -9.18
N GLN A 58 -5.25 -6.75 -9.09
CA GLN A 58 -4.45 -6.62 -7.86
C GLN A 58 -3.94 -5.19 -7.74
N PRO A 59 -4.02 -4.58 -6.55
CA PRO A 59 -3.38 -3.30 -6.33
C PRO A 59 -1.88 -3.45 -6.60
N PHE A 60 -1.36 -2.54 -7.40
CA PHE A 60 0.07 -2.48 -7.68
C PHE A 60 0.75 -1.97 -6.41
N ILE A 61 1.38 -2.85 -5.67
CA ILE A 61 2.24 -2.48 -4.56
C ILE A 61 3.63 -2.30 -5.18
N ASP A 62 4.11 -1.08 -5.19
CA ASP A 62 5.47 -0.80 -5.66
C ASP A 62 6.46 -1.31 -4.62
N HIS A 63 7.10 -2.42 -4.93
CA HIS A 63 8.18 -3.00 -4.12
C HIS A 63 9.57 -2.51 -4.57
N SER A 64 9.63 -1.53 -5.47
CA SER A 64 10.88 -1.03 -6.06
C SER A 64 11.68 -0.13 -5.12
N ASN A 65 11.33 -0.09 -3.86
CA ASN A 65 12.07 0.69 -2.89
C ASN A 65 13.37 -0.04 -2.49
N PRO A 66 14.53 0.39 -3.00
CA PRO A 66 15.66 -0.52 -3.09
C PRO A 66 16.44 -0.73 -1.81
N ASP A 67 16.30 0.02 -0.74
CA ASP A 67 17.21 -0.13 0.38
C ASP A 67 16.61 0.21 1.75
N LEU A 68 15.78 -0.70 2.22
CA LEU A 68 15.37 -0.73 3.62
C LEU A 68 16.48 -1.20 4.57
N SER A 69 17.57 -1.78 4.05
CA SER A 69 18.74 -2.17 4.84
C SER A 69 19.54 -0.98 5.36
N ALA A 70 19.34 0.21 4.77
CA ALA A 70 19.96 1.47 5.20
C ALA A 70 19.03 2.33 6.04
N MET A 71 17.96 1.79 6.64
CA MET A 71 17.14 2.53 7.59
C MET A 71 17.98 2.97 8.79
N THR A 72 18.59 4.10 8.64
CA THR A 72 18.96 4.92 9.76
C THR A 72 17.65 5.50 10.27
N PHE A 73 17.13 4.97 11.37
CA PHE A 73 16.01 5.59 12.04
C PHE A 73 16.39 7.05 12.31
N LEU A 74 15.69 7.97 11.65
CA LEU A 74 15.78 9.36 12.03
C LEU A 74 15.34 9.46 13.47
N THR A 75 16.28 9.56 14.37
CA THR A 75 16.01 10.06 15.71
C THR A 75 15.58 11.51 15.52
N MET A 76 14.26 11.73 15.46
CA MET A 76 13.72 13.07 15.55
C MET A 76 14.20 13.63 16.88
N GLU A 77 14.95 14.72 16.81
CA GLU A 77 15.33 15.41 18.04
C GLU A 77 14.04 15.83 18.75
N PRO A 78 13.86 15.45 20.02
CA PRO A 78 12.67 15.83 20.75
C PRO A 78 12.58 17.35 20.77
N LEU A 79 11.43 17.88 20.41
CA LEU A 79 11.20 19.31 20.45
C LEU A 79 11.13 19.75 21.92
N GLU A 80 12.03 20.64 22.34
CA GLU A 80 12.04 21.11 23.72
C GLU A 80 10.71 21.80 24.06
N GLY A 81 10.10 21.38 25.15
CA GLY A 81 8.86 21.94 25.64
C GLY A 81 7.58 21.39 24.99
N VAL A 82 7.67 20.43 24.09
CA VAL A 82 6.52 19.70 23.54
C VAL A 82 6.67 18.21 23.83
N ALA A 83 5.69 17.64 24.51
CA ALA A 83 5.68 16.22 24.85
C ALA A 83 4.41 15.55 24.29
N CYS A 84 4.55 14.33 23.77
CA CYS A 84 3.42 13.51 23.39
C CYS A 84 2.99 12.64 24.58
N LEU A 85 1.85 12.96 25.19
CA LEU A 85 1.32 12.24 26.34
C LEU A 85 0.60 10.97 25.96
N ARG A 86 -0.13 11.01 24.84
CA ARG A 86 -0.93 9.88 24.35
C ARG A 86 -1.01 9.91 22.85
N ARG A 87 -1.01 8.73 22.26
CA ARG A 87 -1.32 8.53 20.85
C ARG A 87 -2.35 7.43 20.70
N SER A 88 -3.24 7.59 19.74
CA SER A 88 -4.22 6.58 19.35
C SER A 88 -4.41 6.60 17.85
N ALA A 89 -4.76 5.46 17.27
CA ALA A 89 -5.07 5.36 15.85
C ALA A 89 -6.27 4.45 15.67
N GLN A 90 -7.18 4.88 14.81
CA GLN A 90 -8.27 4.07 14.31
C GLN A 90 -8.00 3.77 12.85
N VAL A 91 -7.95 2.49 12.50
CA VAL A 91 -7.51 2.02 11.18
C VAL A 91 -8.60 1.17 10.56
N THR A 92 -8.92 1.45 9.31
CA THR A 92 -9.89 0.68 8.51
C THR A 92 -9.19 0.11 7.27
N PRO A 93 -8.83 -1.18 7.27
CA PRO A 93 -8.19 -1.81 6.11
C PRO A 93 -9.22 -2.20 5.05
N ASP A 94 -8.93 -1.90 3.78
CA ASP A 94 -9.63 -2.47 2.62
C ASP A 94 -8.78 -3.59 2.02
N THR A 95 -9.09 -4.81 2.41
CA THR A 95 -8.34 -6.00 1.96
C THR A 95 -8.51 -6.30 0.48
N ARG A 96 -9.54 -5.75 -0.19
CA ARG A 96 -9.75 -5.94 -1.62
C ARG A 96 -8.82 -5.06 -2.44
N ARG A 97 -8.62 -3.82 -1.99
CA ARG A 97 -7.76 -2.84 -2.66
C ARG A 97 -6.34 -2.84 -2.11
N GLY A 98 -6.10 -3.46 -0.95
CA GLY A 98 -4.83 -3.41 -0.24
C GLY A 98 -4.54 -2.02 0.32
N THR A 99 -5.57 -1.19 0.50
CA THR A 99 -5.45 0.16 1.05
C THR A 99 -5.83 0.20 2.50
N VAL A 100 -5.34 1.21 3.18
CA VAL A 100 -5.67 1.53 4.57
C VAL A 100 -6.17 2.96 4.60
N ALA A 101 -7.24 3.20 5.35
CA ALA A 101 -7.68 4.52 5.73
C ALA A 101 -7.78 4.59 7.24
N GLY A 102 -7.48 5.73 7.83
CA GLY A 102 -7.52 5.86 9.27
C GLY A 102 -7.42 7.28 9.77
N THR A 103 -7.61 7.40 11.08
CA THR A 103 -7.44 8.63 11.82
C THR A 103 -6.43 8.37 12.94
N ALA A 104 -5.41 9.21 13.04
CA ALA A 104 -4.46 9.19 14.13
C ALA A 104 -4.67 10.44 15.00
N SER A 105 -4.67 10.24 16.31
CA SER A 105 -4.80 11.33 17.30
C SER A 105 -3.62 11.32 18.25
N TYR A 106 -3.05 12.49 18.47
CA TYR A 106 -1.93 12.75 19.37
C TYR A 106 -2.38 13.76 20.43
N HIS A 107 -2.22 13.41 21.68
CA HIS A 107 -2.42 14.34 22.77
C HIS A 107 -1.07 14.93 23.17
N LEU A 108 -0.86 16.18 22.83
CA LEU A 108 0.40 16.88 22.98
C LEU A 108 0.30 17.86 24.16
N GLN A 109 1.37 17.95 24.92
CA GLN A 109 1.55 18.99 25.93
C GLN A 109 2.57 20.00 25.42
N ASN A 110 2.16 21.26 25.30
CA ASN A 110 3.02 22.38 24.93
C ASN A 110 3.28 23.28 26.10
N THR A 111 4.45 23.18 26.69
CA THR A 111 4.85 23.97 27.87
C THR A 111 5.57 25.29 27.54
N THR A 112 5.75 25.56 26.23
CA THR A 112 6.47 26.75 25.77
C THR A 112 5.65 28.03 25.86
N GLY A 113 4.31 27.92 25.89
CA GLY A 113 3.40 29.05 25.83
C GLY A 113 3.42 29.82 24.50
N GLN A 114 4.00 29.21 23.47
CA GLN A 114 4.09 29.77 22.11
C GLN A 114 3.64 28.73 21.07
N GLU A 115 3.26 29.19 19.89
CA GLU A 115 3.03 28.28 18.76
C GLU A 115 4.32 27.54 18.43
N GLN A 116 4.20 26.23 18.20
CA GLN A 116 5.33 25.37 17.88
C GLN A 116 5.06 24.59 16.60
N THR A 117 6.07 24.44 15.76
CA THR A 117 6.00 23.54 14.60
C THR A 117 6.46 22.16 14.99
N VAL A 118 5.55 21.21 14.93
CA VAL A 118 5.80 19.78 15.23
C VAL A 118 6.03 19.04 13.94
N ALA A 119 7.02 18.17 13.92
CA ALA A 119 7.28 17.30 12.81
C ALA A 119 6.94 15.85 13.19
N LEU A 120 6.15 15.19 12.35
CA LEU A 120 5.74 13.81 12.53
C LEU A 120 6.20 12.98 11.33
N GLY A 121 6.80 11.84 11.58
CA GLY A 121 7.12 10.87 10.53
C GLY A 121 5.85 10.20 9.99
N VAL A 122 5.73 10.14 8.68
CA VAL A 122 4.64 9.47 7.98
C VAL A 122 5.25 8.42 7.09
N THR A 123 4.71 7.20 7.14
CA THR A 123 5.16 6.14 6.23
C THR A 123 4.82 6.51 4.80
N PRO A 124 5.77 6.39 3.86
CA PRO A 124 5.52 6.61 2.45
C PRO A 124 4.35 5.76 1.94
N GLY A 125 3.61 6.29 0.99
CA GLY A 125 2.41 5.63 0.47
C GLY A 125 1.11 6.05 1.15
N TYR A 126 1.19 6.79 2.27
CA TYR A 126 0.02 7.44 2.86
C TYR A 126 -0.10 8.89 2.41
N THR A 127 -1.31 9.28 2.07
CA THR A 127 -1.70 10.66 1.80
C THR A 127 -2.45 11.20 3.02
N ILE A 128 -2.00 12.32 3.56
CA ILE A 128 -2.69 13.03 4.62
C ILE A 128 -3.75 13.91 3.97
N SER A 129 -5.00 13.73 4.36
CA SER A 129 -6.14 14.46 3.78
C SER A 129 -6.55 15.66 4.63
N ASN A 130 -6.40 15.56 5.94
CA ASN A 130 -6.82 16.61 6.86
C ASN A 130 -6.01 16.55 8.17
N VAL A 131 -5.72 17.72 8.73
CA VAL A 131 -5.09 17.86 10.06
C VAL A 131 -5.85 18.90 10.87
N ARG A 132 -6.17 18.55 12.11
CA ARG A 132 -6.90 19.41 13.05
C ARG A 132 -6.17 19.49 14.38
N ALA A 133 -6.05 20.70 14.92
CA ALA A 133 -5.62 20.96 16.28
C ALA A 133 -6.82 21.44 17.10
N ASN A 134 -7.13 20.75 18.20
CA ASN A 134 -8.31 21.02 19.05
C ASN A 134 -9.63 21.11 18.23
N GLY A 135 -9.76 20.26 17.19
CA GLY A 135 -10.93 20.23 16.33
C GLY A 135 -10.96 21.32 15.23
N VAL A 136 -10.02 22.25 15.22
CA VAL A 136 -9.88 23.28 14.19
C VAL A 136 -8.89 22.83 13.14
N GLU A 137 -9.26 22.98 11.87
CA GLU A 137 -8.38 22.64 10.75
C GLU A 137 -7.16 23.58 10.71
N VAL A 138 -5.98 22.99 10.62
CA VAL A 138 -4.71 23.73 10.61
C VAL A 138 -3.94 23.43 9.32
N PRO A 139 -3.20 24.42 8.79
CA PRO A 139 -2.35 24.19 7.63
C PRO A 139 -1.22 23.23 7.99
N PHE A 140 -0.91 22.37 7.05
CA PHE A 140 0.19 21.42 7.18
C PHE A 140 0.97 21.30 5.87
N SER A 141 2.20 20.85 5.97
CA SER A 141 3.02 20.50 4.81
C SER A 141 3.53 19.08 4.95
N VAL A 142 3.63 18.37 3.84
CA VAL A 142 4.24 17.04 3.77
C VAL A 142 5.43 17.14 2.85
N SER A 143 6.60 16.88 3.37
CA SER A 143 7.85 16.83 2.60
C SER A 143 8.29 15.38 2.45
N ASP A 144 8.59 14.97 1.21
CA ASP A 144 9.20 13.68 0.93
C ASP A 144 10.70 13.76 1.24
N TYR A 145 11.12 13.01 2.23
CA TYR A 145 12.53 12.89 2.57
C TYR A 145 13.13 11.72 1.79
N GLN A 146 13.65 11.98 0.59
CA GLN A 146 14.16 10.96 -0.33
C GLN A 146 15.30 10.11 0.24
N GLU A 147 16.06 10.68 1.17
CA GLU A 147 17.26 10.04 1.71
C GLU A 147 16.95 8.90 2.69
N TYR A 148 15.78 8.93 3.35
CA TYR A 148 15.40 7.95 4.39
C TYR A 148 14.07 7.26 4.11
N ASN A 149 13.49 7.52 2.95
CA ASN A 149 12.20 6.94 2.57
C ASN A 149 11.07 7.19 3.57
N GLU A 150 11.11 8.32 4.22
CA GLU A 150 10.09 8.80 5.14
C GLU A 150 9.52 10.13 4.63
N ALA A 151 8.20 10.27 4.72
CA ALA A 151 7.55 11.55 4.54
C ALA A 151 7.47 12.24 5.90
N ARG A 152 7.72 13.53 5.93
CA ARG A 152 7.67 14.35 7.13
C ARG A 152 6.46 15.29 7.06
N LEU A 153 5.53 15.09 7.98
CA LEU A 153 4.42 16.00 8.18
C LEU A 153 4.83 17.11 9.15
N GLU A 154 4.78 18.35 8.71
CA GLU A 154 5.02 19.52 9.56
C GLU A 154 3.69 20.24 9.78
N VAL A 155 3.37 20.50 11.03
CA VAL A 155 2.15 21.17 11.45
C VAL A 155 2.43 22.13 12.60
N THR A 156 1.85 23.33 12.55
CA THR A 156 1.95 24.30 13.64
C THR A 156 0.83 24.04 14.63
N ILE A 157 1.21 23.78 15.89
CA ILE A 157 0.27 23.63 17.01
C ILE A 157 0.13 24.97 17.76
N PRO A 158 -1.06 25.25 18.31
CA PRO A 158 -1.30 26.49 19.05
C PRO A 158 -0.51 26.56 20.37
N ALA A 159 -0.47 27.76 20.96
CA ALA A 159 0.22 28.06 22.21
C ALA A 159 -0.46 27.48 23.49
N GLU A 160 -1.50 26.68 23.30
CA GLU A 160 -2.26 26.06 24.39
C GLU A 160 -1.44 24.93 25.04
N GLU A 161 -1.59 24.78 26.38
CA GLU A 161 -0.85 23.79 27.16
C GLU A 161 -1.18 22.34 26.70
N GLU A 162 -2.44 22.07 26.37
CA GLU A 162 -2.89 20.77 25.88
C GLU A 162 -3.46 20.92 24.48
N VAL A 163 -2.94 20.14 23.55
CA VAL A 163 -3.35 20.16 22.15
C VAL A 163 -3.69 18.74 21.68
N GLU A 164 -4.91 18.54 21.23
CA GLU A 164 -5.31 17.33 20.54
C GLU A 164 -5.10 17.50 19.04
N LEU A 165 -4.05 16.88 18.51
CA LEU A 165 -3.76 16.88 17.08
C LEU A 165 -4.35 15.62 16.46
N THR A 166 -5.29 15.80 15.53
CA THR A 166 -5.93 14.70 14.80
C THR A 166 -5.60 14.80 13.31
N MET A 167 -5.20 13.68 12.72
CA MET A 167 -4.93 13.61 11.27
C MET A 167 -5.71 12.47 10.64
N GLU A 168 -6.23 12.73 9.44
CA GLU A 168 -6.87 11.74 8.58
C GLU A 168 -5.90 11.35 7.46
N TYR A 169 -5.73 10.04 7.28
CA TYR A 169 -4.80 9.52 6.28
C TYR A 169 -5.39 8.34 5.53
N GLY A 170 -4.89 8.11 4.33
CA GLY A 170 -5.26 6.96 3.53
C GLY A 170 -4.20 6.65 2.47
N GLY A 171 -4.14 5.40 2.04
CA GLY A 171 -3.18 4.99 1.01
C GLY A 171 -2.81 3.53 1.08
N PHE A 172 -1.70 3.22 0.44
CA PHE A 172 -1.12 1.88 0.45
C PHE A 172 -0.01 1.82 1.50
N PRO A 173 -0.10 0.91 2.49
CA PRO A 173 1.04 0.68 3.36
C PRO A 173 2.19 0.16 2.50
N GLN A 174 3.28 0.91 2.44
CA GLN A 174 4.51 0.37 1.88
C GLN A 174 5.06 -0.61 2.92
N GLU A 175 5.12 -1.89 2.54
CA GLU A 175 5.79 -2.87 3.37
C GLU A 175 7.29 -2.55 3.34
N SER A 176 7.79 -2.10 4.48
CA SER A 176 9.20 -2.20 4.80
C SER A 176 9.48 -3.67 5.11
N LEU A 177 9.88 -4.42 4.12
CA LEU A 177 10.41 -5.78 4.30
C LEU A 177 11.90 -5.73 4.55
#